data_850ccd41abedf72cb551adaf1f997a51
#
_entry.id   850ccd41abedf72cb551adaf1f997a51
#
_cell.length_a   1.000
_cell.length_b   1.000
_cell.length_c   1.000
_cell.angle_alpha   90.00
_cell.angle_beta   90.00
_cell.angle_gamma   90.00
#
_symmetry.space_group_name_H-M   'P 1'
#
loop_
_entity.id
_entity.type
_entity.pdbx_description
1 polymer ?
#
loop_
_entity_poly.entity_id
_entity_poly.type
_entity_poly.pdbx_seq_one_letter_code
_entity_poly.pdbx_strand_id
1 'polypeptide(L)'
;CDVVVNVQGDEPFTERESLRRVLEVFKDDVEKEIDLASLMVEITDWDEINNPNTVKVIVDQNNFALYFSRSPIPFPRDKEAGARYFKHKGIYAFRKEALLEFTVLPMQFIEATEKIECIRYLEYGKRIKMVETEVQGVEIDTPEDLEKAKRLWK
;
A
#
# COMPACT_ATOMS: atom_id res chain seq x y z
N CYS A 1 -15.49 4.92 -17.27
CA CYS A 1 -14.51 4.27 -16.40
C CYS A 1 -14.82 4.66 -14.96
N ASP A 2 -15.08 3.66 -14.11
CA ASP A 2 -15.48 3.90 -12.71
C ASP A 2 -14.31 3.70 -11.74
N VAL A 3 -13.30 2.92 -12.17
CA VAL A 3 -12.08 2.65 -11.42
C VAL A 3 -10.86 2.93 -12.30
N VAL A 4 -9.87 3.61 -11.76
CA VAL A 4 -8.59 3.93 -12.40
C VAL A 4 -7.48 3.18 -11.66
N VAL A 5 -6.69 2.41 -12.38
CA VAL A 5 -5.51 1.72 -11.81
C VAL A 5 -4.26 2.51 -12.14
N ASN A 6 -3.49 2.83 -11.12
CA ASN A 6 -2.16 3.41 -11.23
C ASN A 6 -1.11 2.34 -10.86
N VAL A 7 -0.25 2.01 -11.81
CA VAL A 7 0.92 1.16 -11.62
C VAL A 7 2.14 2.03 -11.81
N GLN A 8 2.98 2.12 -10.80
CA GLN A 8 4.17 2.96 -10.83
C GLN A 8 5.28 2.32 -11.66
N GLY A 9 6.12 3.14 -12.31
CA GLY A 9 7.17 2.66 -13.21
C GLY A 9 8.33 1.94 -12.51
N ASP A 10 8.44 2.06 -11.20
CA ASP A 10 9.40 1.37 -10.31
C ASP A 10 8.94 -0.02 -9.86
N GLU A 11 7.70 -0.43 -10.23
CA GLU A 11 7.11 -1.75 -9.96
C GLU A 11 7.08 -2.67 -11.21
N PRO A 12 8.24 -3.01 -11.82
CA PRO A 12 8.28 -3.75 -13.09
C PRO A 12 7.79 -5.20 -12.98
N PHE A 13 7.72 -5.76 -11.77
CA PHE A 13 7.27 -7.14 -11.50
C PHE A 13 5.81 -7.21 -11.03
N THR A 14 5.01 -6.21 -11.41
CA THR A 14 3.57 -6.23 -11.11
C THR A 14 2.89 -7.39 -11.80
N GLU A 15 2.32 -8.30 -11.02
CA GLU A 15 1.63 -9.46 -11.54
C GLU A 15 0.17 -9.15 -11.89
N ARG A 16 -0.29 -9.76 -12.99
CA ARG A 16 -1.69 -9.65 -13.43
C ARG A 16 -2.68 -10.06 -12.36
N GLU A 17 -2.36 -11.09 -11.57
CA GLU A 17 -3.23 -11.58 -10.50
C GLU A 17 -3.38 -10.55 -9.37
N SER A 18 -2.32 -9.87 -8.99
CA SER A 18 -2.36 -8.79 -8.01
C SER A 18 -3.26 -7.65 -8.47
N LEU A 19 -3.15 -7.23 -9.74
CA LEU A 19 -4.03 -6.22 -10.34
C LEU A 19 -5.49 -6.67 -10.35
N ARG A 20 -5.76 -7.94 -10.70
CA ARG A 20 -7.10 -8.50 -10.70
C ARG A 20 -7.71 -8.44 -9.31
N ARG A 21 -6.98 -8.85 -8.28
CA ARG A 21 -7.45 -8.85 -6.88
C ARG A 21 -7.76 -7.46 -6.36
N VAL A 22 -6.95 -6.46 -6.69
CA VAL A 22 -7.20 -5.06 -6.33
C VAL A 22 -8.46 -4.53 -7.00
N LEU A 23 -8.75 -4.93 -8.25
CA LEU A 23 -9.97 -4.52 -8.95
C LEU A 23 -11.22 -5.25 -8.45
N GLU A 24 -11.07 -6.51 -8.00
CA GLU A 24 -12.21 -7.32 -7.55
C GLU A 24 -12.91 -6.76 -6.32
N VAL A 25 -12.18 -6.07 -5.42
CA VAL A 25 -12.79 -5.50 -4.21
C VAL A 25 -13.88 -4.47 -4.51
N PHE A 26 -13.86 -3.85 -5.69
CA PHE A 26 -14.88 -2.88 -6.09
C PHE A 26 -16.16 -3.51 -6.65
N LYS A 27 -16.12 -4.79 -7.04
CA LYS A 27 -17.30 -5.48 -7.61
C LYS A 27 -18.37 -5.72 -6.56
N ASP A 28 -17.93 -6.04 -5.33
CA ASP A 28 -18.81 -6.37 -4.22
C ASP A 28 -19.11 -5.16 -3.32
N ASP A 29 -18.49 -4.02 -3.60
CA ASP A 29 -18.66 -2.77 -2.86
C ASP A 29 -19.87 -1.97 -3.34
N VAL A 30 -21.06 -2.50 -3.07
CA VAL A 30 -22.35 -1.92 -3.50
C VAL A 30 -22.56 -0.55 -2.86
N GLU A 31 -22.22 -0.40 -1.58
CA GLU A 31 -22.38 0.84 -0.81
C GLU A 31 -21.29 1.89 -1.12
N LYS A 32 -20.35 1.56 -1.99
CA LYS A 32 -19.23 2.43 -2.39
C LYS A 32 -18.41 2.94 -1.21
N GLU A 33 -18.16 2.08 -0.23
CA GLU A 33 -17.35 2.40 0.93
C GLU A 33 -15.84 2.48 0.65
N ILE A 34 -15.38 1.88 -0.48
CA ILE A 34 -13.98 1.84 -0.86
C ILE A 34 -13.68 3.04 -1.78
N ASP A 35 -12.94 4.00 -1.31
CA ASP A 35 -12.45 5.12 -2.12
C ASP A 35 -11.23 4.69 -2.97
N LEU A 36 -10.35 3.88 -2.36
CA LEU A 36 -9.07 3.45 -2.90
C LEU A 36 -8.79 2.02 -2.45
N ALA A 37 -8.22 1.21 -3.31
CA ALA A 37 -7.65 -0.10 -2.96
C ALA A 37 -6.16 -0.14 -3.29
N SER A 38 -5.38 -0.84 -2.46
CA SER A 38 -3.94 -1.03 -2.66
C SER A 38 -3.50 -2.40 -2.18
N LEU A 39 -2.24 -2.74 -2.40
CA LEU A 39 -1.67 -4.02 -2.01
C LEU A 39 -0.85 -3.92 -0.73
N MET A 40 -0.83 -5.03 0.01
CA MET A 40 0.09 -5.23 1.12
C MET A 40 0.68 -6.65 1.06
N VAL A 41 1.89 -6.81 1.56
CA VAL A 41 2.58 -8.10 1.68
C VAL A 41 3.15 -8.25 3.07
N GLU A 42 3.01 -9.44 3.65
CA GLU A 42 3.59 -9.73 4.95
C GLU A 42 5.13 -9.78 4.85
N ILE A 43 5.79 -9.11 5.78
CA ILE A 43 7.24 -9.07 5.91
C ILE A 43 7.65 -9.61 7.29
N THR A 44 8.73 -10.40 7.33
CA THR A 44 9.23 -11.02 8.56
C THR A 44 10.68 -10.67 8.86
N ASP A 45 11.39 -10.12 7.88
CA ASP A 45 12.76 -9.68 8.04
C ASP A 45 12.82 -8.36 8.82
N TRP A 46 13.52 -8.36 9.95
CA TRP A 46 13.69 -7.18 10.79
C TRP A 46 14.47 -6.05 10.13
N ASP A 47 15.37 -6.34 9.21
CA ASP A 47 16.09 -5.31 8.46
C ASP A 47 15.11 -4.59 7.51
N GLU A 48 14.21 -5.31 6.87
CA GLU A 48 13.16 -4.72 6.03
C GLU A 48 12.11 -3.97 6.88
N ILE A 49 11.69 -4.53 8.02
CA ILE A 49 10.73 -3.89 8.94
C ILE A 49 11.27 -2.55 9.47
N ASN A 50 12.55 -2.48 9.79
CA ASN A 50 13.20 -1.27 10.30
C ASN A 50 13.61 -0.28 9.20
N ASN A 51 13.59 -0.69 7.94
CA ASN A 51 13.96 0.19 6.84
C ASN A 51 12.91 1.30 6.65
N PRO A 52 13.26 2.59 6.76
CA PRO A 52 12.32 3.70 6.57
C PRO A 52 11.86 3.86 5.12
N ASN A 53 12.54 3.26 4.14
CA ASN A 53 12.09 3.23 2.75
C ASN A 53 10.97 2.23 2.54
N THR A 54 10.88 1.19 3.37
CA THR A 54 9.75 0.27 3.40
C THR A 54 8.61 0.88 4.19
N VAL A 55 7.51 1.23 3.53
CA VAL A 55 6.30 1.75 4.18
C VAL A 55 5.52 0.60 4.80
N LYS A 56 5.28 0.67 6.12
CA LYS A 56 4.44 -0.29 6.83
C LYS A 56 3.00 0.18 6.86
N VAL A 57 2.07 -0.77 6.85
CA VAL A 57 0.63 -0.51 6.98
C VAL A 57 0.03 -1.41 8.05
N ILE A 58 -0.86 -0.84 8.86
CA ILE A 58 -1.74 -1.60 9.75
C ILE A 58 -3.18 -1.48 9.28
N VAL A 59 -3.93 -2.56 9.45
CA VAL A 59 -5.31 -2.68 8.96
C VAL A 59 -6.25 -3.11 10.06
N ASP A 60 -7.54 -2.82 9.88
CA ASP A 60 -8.61 -3.38 10.69
C ASP A 60 -8.94 -4.84 10.30
N GLN A 61 -9.92 -5.44 10.98
CA GLN A 61 -10.35 -6.83 10.71
C GLN A 61 -10.97 -7.01 9.32
N ASN A 62 -11.37 -5.91 8.67
CA ASN A 62 -11.92 -5.90 7.31
C ASN A 62 -10.87 -5.49 6.28
N ASN A 63 -9.59 -5.45 6.64
CA ASN A 63 -8.49 -5.00 5.79
C ASN A 63 -8.63 -3.57 5.29
N PHE A 64 -9.27 -2.67 6.03
CA PHE A 64 -9.14 -1.24 5.77
C PHE A 64 -7.93 -0.68 6.49
N ALA A 65 -7.16 0.14 5.78
CA ALA A 65 -5.98 0.76 6.36
C ALA A 65 -6.36 1.67 7.54
N LEU A 66 -5.69 1.46 8.66
CA LEU A 66 -5.77 2.31 9.85
C LEU A 66 -4.68 3.38 9.82
N TYR A 67 -3.47 3.02 9.38
CA TYR A 67 -2.37 3.95 9.26
C TYR A 67 -1.23 3.37 8.41
N PHE A 68 -0.45 4.28 7.80
CA PHE A 68 0.80 3.97 7.11
C PHE A 68 1.95 4.69 7.80
N SER A 69 3.10 4.04 7.96
CA SER A 69 4.29 4.66 8.56
C SER A 69 5.59 4.11 8.00
N ARG A 70 6.59 4.97 7.99
CA ARG A 70 7.98 4.57 7.78
C ARG A 70 8.60 3.91 9.02
N SER A 71 8.05 4.19 10.21
CA SER A 71 8.42 3.50 11.44
C SER A 71 7.87 2.08 11.47
N PRO A 72 8.51 1.15 12.21
CA PRO A 72 7.92 -0.16 12.49
C PRO A 72 6.59 -0.02 13.25
N ILE A 73 5.52 -0.48 12.67
CA ILE A 73 4.17 -0.55 13.27
C ILE A 73 3.55 -1.92 12.98
N PRO A 74 2.85 -2.56 13.98
CA PRO A 74 2.65 -2.11 15.36
C PRO A 74 3.91 -2.23 16.22
N PHE A 75 3.99 -1.50 17.34
CA PHE A 75 5.06 -1.69 18.32
C PHE A 75 4.83 -2.97 19.12
N PRO A 76 5.75 -3.95 19.10
CA PRO A 76 5.58 -5.26 19.73
C PRO A 76 5.94 -5.19 21.22
N ARG A 77 5.11 -4.53 22.04
CA ARG A 77 5.34 -4.44 23.48
C ARG A 77 5.32 -5.84 24.14
N ASP A 78 4.38 -6.67 23.70
CA ASP A 78 4.34 -8.08 24.03
C ASP A 78 4.93 -8.88 22.86
N LYS A 79 6.11 -9.46 23.07
CA LYS A 79 6.81 -10.23 22.04
C LYS A 79 6.17 -11.59 21.74
N GLU A 80 5.34 -12.11 22.67
CA GLU A 80 4.64 -13.38 22.51
C GLU A 80 3.31 -13.23 21.76
N ALA A 81 2.82 -12.00 21.60
CA ALA A 81 1.56 -11.72 20.91
C ALA A 81 1.59 -11.99 19.38
N GLY A 82 2.77 -12.28 18.81
CA GLY A 82 2.89 -12.64 17.40
C GLY A 82 2.54 -11.48 16.45
N ALA A 83 3.15 -10.30 16.65
CA ALA A 83 2.91 -9.15 15.79
C ALA A 83 3.22 -9.48 14.31
N ARG A 84 2.28 -9.18 13.42
CA ARG A 84 2.45 -9.27 11.96
C ARG A 84 2.76 -7.89 11.42
N TYR A 85 3.68 -7.84 10.47
CA TYR A 85 4.07 -6.61 9.79
C TYR A 85 3.74 -6.71 8.31
N PHE A 86 3.13 -5.67 7.76
CA PHE A 86 2.79 -5.60 6.35
C PHE A 86 3.49 -4.43 5.69
N LYS A 87 4.16 -4.71 4.59
CA LYS A 87 4.68 -3.71 3.66
C LYS A 87 3.57 -3.29 2.71
N HIS A 88 3.38 -2.00 2.55
CA HIS A 88 2.54 -1.43 1.51
C HIS A 88 3.25 -1.51 0.15
N LYS A 89 2.51 -1.83 -0.91
CA LYS A 89 2.99 -1.79 -2.29
C LYS A 89 2.28 -0.69 -3.07
N GLY A 90 3.04 0.09 -3.83
CA GLY A 90 2.61 1.31 -4.51
C GLY A 90 1.69 1.11 -5.72
N ILE A 91 0.85 0.08 -5.72
CA ILE A 91 -0.17 -0.17 -6.75
C ILE A 91 -1.52 0.27 -6.22
N TYR A 92 -2.18 1.16 -6.94
CA TYR A 92 -3.42 1.76 -6.48
C TYR A 92 -4.54 1.57 -7.50
N ALA A 93 -5.74 1.23 -7.01
CA ALA A 93 -6.96 1.32 -7.78
C ALA A 93 -7.90 2.31 -7.10
N PHE A 94 -8.23 3.39 -7.79
CA PHE A 94 -9.05 4.49 -7.28
C PHE A 94 -10.46 4.42 -7.85
N ARG A 95 -11.49 4.69 -7.04
CA ARG A 95 -12.71 5.20 -7.64
C ARG A 95 -12.41 6.53 -8.33
N LYS A 96 -12.98 6.71 -9.52
CA LYS A 96 -12.74 7.93 -10.32
C LYS A 96 -13.02 9.21 -9.53
N GLU A 97 -14.12 9.23 -8.80
CA GLU A 97 -14.52 10.36 -7.97
C GLU A 97 -13.50 10.65 -6.88
N ALA A 98 -13.02 9.62 -6.17
CA ALA A 98 -12.01 9.75 -5.14
C ALA A 98 -10.67 10.26 -5.69
N LEU A 99 -10.29 9.82 -6.90
CA LEU A 99 -9.09 10.32 -7.58
C LEU A 99 -9.23 11.80 -7.95
N LEU A 100 -10.38 12.22 -8.44
CA LEU A 100 -10.63 13.63 -8.78
C LEU A 100 -10.65 14.51 -7.52
N GLU A 101 -11.25 14.04 -6.43
CA GLU A 101 -11.23 14.75 -5.14
C GLU A 101 -9.80 14.90 -4.61
N PHE A 102 -8.96 13.89 -4.74
CA PHE A 102 -7.57 13.93 -4.30
C PHE A 102 -6.79 15.12 -4.88
N THR A 103 -7.04 15.47 -6.14
CA THR A 103 -6.33 16.55 -6.84
C THR A 103 -6.59 17.93 -6.22
N VAL A 104 -7.67 18.09 -5.47
CA VAL A 104 -8.06 19.36 -4.82
C VAL A 104 -7.91 19.34 -3.30
N LEU A 105 -7.62 18.17 -2.71
CA LEU A 105 -7.39 18.05 -1.26
C LEU A 105 -5.99 18.59 -0.90
N PRO A 106 -5.88 19.61 -0.02
CA PRO A 106 -4.58 20.09 0.45
C PRO A 106 -3.82 19.01 1.24
N MET A 107 -2.51 18.96 1.05
CA MET A 107 -1.64 18.15 1.90
C MET A 107 -1.75 18.58 3.37
N GLN A 108 -1.91 17.61 4.28
CA GLN A 108 -1.97 17.85 5.71
C GLN A 108 -0.66 17.41 6.39
N PHE A 109 -0.61 17.57 7.72
CA PHE A 109 0.67 17.46 8.43
C PHE A 109 1.21 16.04 8.50
N ILE A 110 0.37 15.00 8.54
CA ILE A 110 0.84 13.60 8.63
C ILE A 110 1.46 13.18 7.29
N GLU A 111 0.76 13.43 6.18
CA GLU A 111 1.34 13.21 4.85
C GLU A 111 2.65 13.99 4.65
N ALA A 112 2.66 15.27 5.06
CA ALA A 112 3.85 16.11 4.94
C ALA A 112 5.04 15.58 5.76
N THR A 113 4.78 14.91 6.88
CA THR A 113 5.79 14.33 7.77
C THR A 113 6.31 13.00 7.27
N GLU A 114 5.41 12.05 7.00
CA GLU A 114 5.75 10.69 6.56
C GLU A 114 6.18 10.64 5.08
N LYS A 115 5.77 11.62 4.26
CA LYS A 115 5.96 11.63 2.80
C LYS A 115 5.36 10.39 2.14
N ILE A 116 4.13 10.07 2.52
CA ILE A 116 3.32 8.97 2.01
C ILE A 116 1.99 9.55 1.54
N GLU A 117 1.79 9.65 0.23
CA GLU A 117 0.64 10.36 -0.37
C GLU A 117 -0.72 9.78 0.03
N CYS A 118 -0.85 8.46 0.16
CA CYS A 118 -2.11 7.81 0.50
C CYS A 118 -2.61 8.16 1.92
N ILE A 119 -1.74 8.67 2.80
CA ILE A 119 -2.14 9.19 4.11
C ILE A 119 -3.15 10.32 3.97
N ARG A 120 -3.06 11.16 2.92
CA ARG A 120 -4.02 12.23 2.67
C ARG A 120 -5.47 11.72 2.67
N TYR A 121 -5.72 10.57 2.04
CA TYR A 121 -7.05 9.96 2.08
C TYR A 121 -7.52 9.69 3.50
N LEU A 122 -6.65 9.12 4.35
CA LEU A 122 -6.97 8.83 5.76
C LEU A 122 -7.21 10.11 6.56
N GLU A 123 -6.42 11.17 6.34
CA GLU A 123 -6.59 12.46 7.02
C GLU A 123 -7.92 13.13 6.66
N TYR A 124 -8.52 12.79 5.51
CA TYR A 124 -9.84 13.26 5.09
C TYR A 124 -10.97 12.23 5.31
N GLY A 125 -10.71 11.19 6.10
CA GLY A 125 -11.72 10.19 6.46
C GLY A 125 -12.12 9.25 5.33
N LYS A 126 -11.30 9.18 4.26
CA LYS A 126 -11.50 8.25 3.15
C LYS A 126 -11.03 6.85 3.50
N ARG A 127 -11.60 5.86 2.85
CA ARG A 127 -11.36 4.45 3.17
C ARG A 127 -10.47 3.78 2.12
N ILE A 128 -9.36 3.21 2.59
CA ILE A 128 -8.40 2.48 1.76
C ILE A 128 -8.51 0.99 2.06
N LYS A 129 -8.93 0.21 1.08
CA LYS A 129 -8.97 -1.25 1.17
C LYS A 129 -7.62 -1.84 0.84
N MET A 130 -7.03 -2.59 1.76
CA MET A 130 -5.79 -3.31 1.54
C MET A 130 -6.05 -4.74 1.09
N VAL A 131 -5.34 -5.18 0.07
CA VAL A 131 -5.41 -6.54 -0.47
C VAL A 131 -4.08 -7.22 -0.19
N GLU A 132 -4.09 -8.27 0.61
CA GLU A 132 -2.89 -9.05 0.91
C GLU A 132 -2.46 -9.83 -0.34
N THR A 133 -1.17 -9.84 -0.65
CA THR A 133 -0.56 -10.62 -1.73
C THR A 133 0.70 -11.31 -1.22
N GLU A 134 1.01 -12.46 -1.79
CA GLU A 134 2.27 -13.19 -1.52
C GLU A 134 3.43 -12.70 -2.41
N VAL A 135 3.12 -11.90 -3.42
CA VAL A 135 4.10 -11.42 -4.39
C VAL A 135 4.89 -10.26 -3.81
N GLN A 136 6.12 -10.53 -3.41
CA GLN A 136 6.99 -9.50 -2.85
C GLN A 136 7.44 -8.49 -3.92
N GLY A 137 7.80 -8.94 -5.13
CA GLY A 137 8.36 -8.08 -6.17
C GLY A 137 9.66 -7.39 -5.73
N VAL A 138 10.25 -6.61 -6.63
CA VAL A 138 11.37 -5.71 -6.31
C VAL A 138 11.00 -4.34 -6.83
N GLU A 139 10.83 -3.39 -5.93
CA GLU A 139 10.77 -1.97 -6.26
C GLU A 139 12.17 -1.49 -6.61
N ILE A 140 12.29 -0.67 -7.64
CA ILE A 140 13.59 -0.19 -8.12
C ILE A 140 13.76 1.27 -7.71
N ASP A 141 14.19 1.49 -6.47
CA ASP A 141 14.48 2.81 -5.92
C ASP A 141 15.98 3.15 -5.96
N THR A 142 16.83 2.11 -5.94
CA THR A 142 18.28 2.26 -5.87
C THR A 142 18.98 1.48 -7.00
N PRO A 143 20.24 1.83 -7.34
CA PRO A 143 21.04 1.03 -8.28
C PRO A 143 21.16 -0.44 -7.85
N GLU A 144 21.23 -0.72 -6.55
CA GLU A 144 21.31 -2.06 -5.99
C GLU A 144 20.01 -2.86 -6.27
N ASP A 145 18.85 -2.20 -6.19
CA ASP A 145 17.55 -2.83 -6.52
C ASP A 145 17.47 -3.15 -8.01
N LEU A 146 17.99 -2.27 -8.87
CA LEU A 146 18.10 -2.54 -10.31
C LEU A 146 18.92 -3.81 -10.60
N GLU A 147 20.03 -4.02 -9.89
CA GLU A 147 20.83 -5.23 -10.06
C GLU A 147 20.10 -6.48 -9.55
N LYS A 148 19.31 -6.37 -8.47
CA LYS A 148 18.42 -7.47 -8.02
C LYS A 148 17.35 -7.76 -9.07
N ALA A 149 16.70 -6.72 -9.59
CA ALA A 149 15.68 -6.82 -10.62
C ALA A 149 16.20 -7.51 -11.88
N LYS A 150 17.40 -7.14 -12.38
CA LYS A 150 18.04 -7.78 -13.53
C LYS A 150 18.29 -9.29 -13.32
N ARG A 151 18.57 -9.73 -12.10
CA ARG A 151 18.77 -11.15 -11.78
C ARG A 151 17.45 -11.94 -11.80
N LEU A 152 16.33 -11.30 -11.50
CA LEU A 152 14.99 -11.89 -11.52
C LEU A 152 14.37 -11.89 -12.91
N TRP A 153 14.84 -11.01 -13.78
CA TRP A 153 14.40 -10.92 -15.18
C TRP A 153 15.06 -12.05 -16.00
N LYS A 154 14.39 -13.19 -16.08
CA LYS A 154 14.76 -14.32 -16.94
C LYS A 154 13.73 -14.55 -18.03
#